data_c0b37fddfb607fd5439114f4477d8028
#
_entry.id   c0b37fddfb607fd5439114f4477d8028
#
_cell.length_a   1.000
_cell.length_b   1.000
_cell.length_c   1.000
_cell.angle_alpha   90.00
_cell.angle_beta   90.00
_cell.angle_gamma   90.00
#
_symmetry.space_group_name_H-M   'P 1'
#
loop_
_entity.id
_entity.type
_entity.pdbx_description
1 polymer ?
#
loop_
_entity_poly.entity_id
_entity_poly.type
_entity_poly.pdbx_seq_one_letter_code
_entity_poly.pdbx_strand_id
1 'polypeptide(L)'
;MATRGKSSSVNLAPLPRVLVPHPHVRCDSRMLGGSPHVEGSRVPVRRLWAWHRSGVSIDTLLKRYPRLGPARVLDALSFAYDNREVVEADLEREMDAFDAAGKKPFGLRPMAQQAFDFMDDADEDE
;
A
#
# COMPACT_ATOMS: atom_id res chain seq x y z
N MET A 1 5.60 -23.05 -17.72
CA MET A 1 5.31 -22.82 -17.39
C MET A 1 4.46 -22.56 -16.99
N ALA A 2 4.16 -22.36 -16.92
CA ALA A 2 3.47 -22.04 -16.54
C ALA A 2 2.61 -21.96 -16.18
N THR A 3 2.24 -22.07 -16.07
CA THR A 3 1.47 -21.91 -15.75
C THR A 3 0.93 -21.82 -14.99
N ARG A 4 0.95 -21.70 -14.69
CA ARG A 4 0.50 -21.51 -13.87
C ARG A 4 -0.35 -21.01 -13.62
N GLY A 5 -0.67 -20.74 -13.81
CA GLY A 5 -1.41 -20.18 -13.57
C GLY A 5 -2.28 -20.16 -13.29
N LYS A 6 -2.54 -20.32 -13.22
CA LYS A 6 -3.38 -20.19 -12.92
C LYS A 6 -3.95 -19.93 -12.29
N SER A 7 -3.90 -19.81 -12.13
CA SER A 7 -4.49 -19.68 -11.48
C SER A 7 -5.27 -19.01 -11.23
N SER A 8 -5.67 -18.79 -11.41
CA SER A 8 -6.46 -18.13 -11.22
C SER A 8 -6.62 -17.26 -10.64
N SER A 9 -6.12 -17.32 -10.28
CA SER A 9 -6.33 -16.52 -9.48
C SER A 9 -6.13 -15.30 -9.87
N VAL A 10 -6.38 -14.67 -9.60
CA VAL A 10 -6.47 -13.48 -9.79
C VAL A 10 -5.30 -12.79 -9.53
N ASN A 11 -4.93 -11.91 -10.08
CA ASN A 11 -4.12 -10.90 -9.71
C ASN A 11 -2.84 -11.23 -9.19
N LEU A 12 -2.31 -12.29 -9.46
CA LEU A 12 -1.10 -12.65 -8.87
C LEU A 12 0.07 -12.52 -9.81
N ALA A 13 -0.02 -11.65 -10.77
CA ALA A 13 1.13 -11.32 -11.58
C ALA A 13 2.24 -10.82 -10.67
N PRO A 14 3.47 -11.19 -10.92
CA PRO A 14 4.57 -10.70 -10.08
C PRO A 14 4.67 -9.20 -10.13
N LEU A 15 5.07 -8.61 -9.03
CA LEU A 15 5.31 -7.17 -8.99
C LEU A 15 6.60 -6.83 -9.72
N PRO A 16 6.69 -5.64 -10.29
CA PRO A 16 7.96 -5.18 -10.82
C PRO A 16 9.04 -5.14 -9.74
N ARG A 17 10.27 -5.10 -10.17
CA ARG A 17 11.38 -5.08 -9.22
C ARG A 17 11.48 -3.73 -8.54
N VAL A 18 11.93 -3.78 -7.30
CA VAL A 18 12.30 -2.57 -6.58
C VAL A 18 13.61 -2.09 -7.16
N LEU A 19 13.63 -0.87 -7.64
CA LEU A 19 14.82 -0.31 -8.26
C LEU A 19 15.69 0.44 -7.26
N VAL A 20 15.07 1.10 -6.29
CA VAL A 20 15.79 1.90 -5.31
C VAL A 20 15.34 1.46 -3.93
N PRO A 21 16.15 0.66 -3.23
CA PRO A 21 15.76 0.24 -1.88
C PRO A 21 15.84 1.38 -0.88
N HIS A 22 15.03 1.30 0.15
CA HIS A 22 15.01 2.30 1.20
C HIS A 22 15.13 1.61 2.56
N PRO A 23 15.75 2.26 3.53
CA PRO A 23 16.03 1.59 4.81
C PRO A 23 14.79 1.22 5.61
N HIS A 24 13.69 1.96 5.43
CA HIS A 24 12.49 1.69 6.23
C HIS A 24 11.42 0.92 5.47
N VAL A 25 11.75 0.37 4.32
CA VAL A 25 10.80 -0.39 3.51
C VAL A 25 11.33 -1.79 3.27
N ARG A 26 10.47 -2.78 3.45
CA ARG A 26 10.84 -4.18 3.27
C ARG A 26 9.85 -4.87 2.34
N CYS A 27 10.31 -5.91 1.69
CA CYS A 27 9.45 -6.80 0.92
C CYS A 27 9.74 -8.22 1.41
N ASP A 28 8.71 -8.89 1.91
CA ASP A 28 8.87 -10.24 2.45
C ASP A 28 7.77 -11.09 1.84
N SER A 29 8.15 -12.13 1.13
CA SER A 29 7.15 -12.96 0.45
C SER A 29 6.18 -13.60 1.41
N ARG A 30 6.52 -13.67 2.69
CA ARG A 30 5.64 -14.25 3.70
C ARG A 30 4.73 -13.22 4.36
N MET A 31 4.81 -11.97 3.94
CA MET A 31 4.04 -10.91 4.54
C MET A 31 3.41 -10.07 3.45
N LEU A 32 2.09 -9.90 3.53
CA LEU A 32 1.35 -9.05 2.60
C LEU A 32 1.57 -9.44 1.14
N GLY A 33 1.80 -10.73 0.89
CA GLY A 33 1.98 -11.20 -0.48
C GLY A 33 3.21 -10.64 -1.16
N GLY A 34 4.22 -10.22 -0.40
CA GLY A 34 5.43 -9.66 -0.96
C GLY A 34 5.35 -8.17 -1.24
N SER A 35 4.24 -7.53 -0.89
CA SER A 35 4.09 -6.10 -1.11
C SER A 35 5.09 -5.31 -0.30
N PRO A 36 5.62 -4.21 -0.84
CA PRO A 36 6.46 -3.33 -0.02
C PRO A 36 5.68 -2.83 1.19
N HIS A 37 6.29 -2.89 2.34
CA HIS A 37 5.64 -2.45 3.57
C HIS A 37 6.65 -1.73 4.44
N VAL A 38 6.13 -0.96 5.38
CA VAL A 38 6.98 -0.22 6.31
C VAL A 38 7.59 -1.19 7.30
N GLU A 39 8.89 -1.12 7.45
CA GLU A 39 9.63 -2.02 8.34
C GLU A 39 9.04 -1.98 9.75
N GLY A 40 8.88 -3.15 10.34
CA GLY A 40 8.36 -3.25 11.68
C GLY A 40 6.87 -3.08 11.81
N SER A 41 6.16 -3.05 10.68
CA SER A 41 4.72 -2.88 10.71
C SER A 41 4.10 -3.76 9.63
N ARG A 42 2.77 -3.76 9.58
CA ARG A 42 2.05 -4.42 8.52
C ARG A 42 1.37 -3.39 7.61
N VAL A 43 1.89 -2.18 7.58
CA VAL A 43 1.32 -1.11 6.77
C VAL A 43 1.98 -1.15 5.40
N PRO A 44 1.25 -1.48 4.34
CA PRO A 44 1.86 -1.51 3.02
C PRO A 44 2.10 -0.10 2.49
N VAL A 45 3.17 0.05 1.75
CA VAL A 45 3.50 1.35 1.18
C VAL A 45 2.38 1.84 0.28
N ARG A 46 1.74 0.92 -0.46
CA ARG A 46 0.65 1.32 -1.36
C ARG A 46 -0.47 2.06 -0.62
N ARG A 47 -0.72 1.72 0.65
CA ARG A 47 -1.77 2.39 1.41
C ARG A 47 -1.40 3.83 1.71
N LEU A 48 -0.17 4.05 2.17
CA LEU A 48 0.30 5.41 2.42
C LEU A 48 0.32 6.20 1.11
N TRP A 49 0.74 5.56 0.05
CA TRP A 49 0.81 6.17 -1.28
C TRP A 49 -0.58 6.60 -1.75
N ALA A 50 -1.57 5.72 -1.59
CA ALA A 50 -2.93 6.04 -2.04
C ALA A 50 -3.50 7.23 -1.27
N TRP A 51 -3.30 7.27 0.05
CA TRP A 51 -3.74 8.41 0.84
C TRP A 51 -3.04 9.68 0.40
N HIS A 52 -1.72 9.59 0.21
CA HIS A 52 -0.93 10.74 -0.21
C HIS A 52 -1.41 11.26 -1.57
N ARG A 53 -1.61 10.37 -2.52
CA ARG A 53 -2.08 10.75 -3.85
C ARG A 53 -3.48 11.34 -3.80
N SER A 54 -4.24 11.00 -2.81
CA SER A 54 -5.60 11.53 -2.63
C SER A 54 -5.61 12.88 -1.92
N GLY A 55 -4.48 13.38 -1.53
CA GLY A 55 -4.41 14.70 -0.91
C GLY A 55 -4.36 14.71 0.60
N VAL A 56 -4.22 13.55 1.23
CA VAL A 56 -4.10 13.49 2.68
C VAL A 56 -2.73 14.03 3.07
N SER A 57 -2.70 14.95 4.03
CA SER A 57 -1.46 15.61 4.40
C SER A 57 -0.54 14.69 5.19
N ILE A 58 0.73 15.02 5.20
CA ILE A 58 1.70 14.28 6.00
C ILE A 58 1.31 14.31 7.48
N ASP A 59 0.89 15.47 7.96
CA ASP A 59 0.46 15.57 9.36
C ASP A 59 -0.65 14.60 9.68
N THR A 60 -1.61 14.45 8.79
CA THR A 60 -2.71 13.54 9.01
C THR A 60 -2.22 12.09 9.01
N LEU A 61 -1.30 11.76 8.10
CA LEU A 61 -0.74 10.42 8.07
C LEU A 61 0.01 10.12 9.37
N LEU A 62 0.73 11.09 9.90
CA LEU A 62 1.46 10.87 11.14
C LEU A 62 0.52 10.65 12.32
N LYS A 63 -0.61 11.32 12.32
CA LYS A 63 -1.61 11.12 13.36
C LYS A 63 -2.29 9.78 13.23
N ARG A 64 -2.51 9.35 12.00
CA ARG A 64 -3.18 8.08 11.73
C ARG A 64 -2.27 6.89 12.08
N TYR A 65 -0.97 7.06 11.85
CA TYR A 65 -0.01 6.00 12.07
C TYR A 65 1.05 6.44 13.08
N PRO A 66 0.64 6.67 14.32
CA PRO A 66 1.58 7.25 15.27
C PRO A 66 2.78 6.37 15.58
N ARG A 67 2.63 5.07 15.42
CA ARG A 67 3.75 4.16 15.71
C ARG A 67 4.82 4.15 14.64
N LEU A 68 4.48 4.58 13.45
CA LEU A 68 5.46 4.61 12.38
C LEU A 68 6.44 5.76 12.57
N GLY A 69 5.92 6.92 12.94
CA GLY A 69 6.75 8.09 13.08
C GLY A 69 7.11 8.72 11.75
N PRO A 70 7.63 9.94 11.79
CA PRO A 70 7.86 10.66 10.54
C PRO A 70 8.94 10.04 9.66
N ALA A 71 9.99 9.47 10.25
CA ALA A 71 11.06 8.91 9.42
C ALA A 71 10.53 7.78 8.55
N ARG A 72 9.74 6.88 9.13
CA ARG A 72 9.21 5.76 8.37
C ARG A 72 8.18 6.20 7.36
N VAL A 73 7.28 7.10 7.75
CA VAL A 73 6.24 7.55 6.83
C VAL A 73 6.86 8.28 5.64
N LEU A 74 7.77 9.20 5.92
CA LEU A 74 8.40 9.96 4.84
C LEU A 74 9.27 9.07 3.95
N ASP A 75 9.97 8.12 4.55
CA ASP A 75 10.80 7.22 3.76
C ASP A 75 9.94 6.31 2.88
N ALA A 76 8.79 5.86 3.40
CA ALA A 76 7.89 5.05 2.60
C ALA A 76 7.33 5.82 1.42
N LEU A 77 6.98 7.09 1.62
CA LEU A 77 6.51 7.91 0.51
C LEU A 77 7.63 8.20 -0.47
N SER A 78 8.82 8.45 0.03
CA SER A 78 9.98 8.64 -0.84
C SER A 78 10.27 7.38 -1.65
N PHE A 79 10.16 6.23 -1.00
CA PHE A 79 10.29 4.95 -1.70
C PHE A 79 9.28 4.85 -2.84
N ALA A 80 8.04 5.28 -2.58
CA ALA A 80 7.00 5.20 -3.60
C ALA A 80 7.34 6.08 -4.80
N TYR A 81 7.91 7.27 -4.55
CA TYR A 81 8.32 8.12 -5.66
C TYR A 81 9.49 7.52 -6.44
N ASP A 82 10.43 6.89 -5.74
CA ASP A 82 11.57 6.27 -6.39
C ASP A 82 11.22 4.98 -7.11
N ASN A 83 10.15 4.32 -6.68
CA ASN A 83 9.78 3.01 -7.21
C ASN A 83 8.31 2.99 -7.56
N ARG A 84 7.87 3.96 -8.35
CA ARG A 84 6.44 4.11 -8.65
C ARG A 84 5.86 2.90 -9.33
N GLU A 85 6.64 2.26 -10.18
CA GLU A 85 6.13 1.13 -10.94
C GLU A 85 5.67 0.00 -10.01
N VAL A 86 6.48 -0.35 -9.03
CA VAL A 86 6.12 -1.45 -8.15
C VAL A 86 4.98 -1.04 -7.23
N VAL A 87 4.99 0.18 -6.73
CA VAL A 87 3.95 0.61 -5.80
C VAL A 87 2.61 0.75 -6.49
N GLU A 88 2.61 1.27 -7.71
CA GLU A 88 1.36 1.42 -8.44
C GLU A 88 0.83 0.08 -8.93
N ALA A 89 1.71 -0.83 -9.30
CA ALA A 89 1.28 -2.18 -9.64
C ALA A 89 0.67 -2.88 -8.43
N ASP A 90 1.26 -2.65 -7.26
CA ASP A 90 0.73 -3.24 -6.03
C ASP A 90 -0.64 -2.67 -5.69
N LEU A 91 -0.81 -1.37 -5.88
CA LEU A 91 -2.10 -0.73 -5.65
C LEU A 91 -3.15 -1.27 -6.62
N GLU A 92 -2.76 -1.44 -7.87
CA GLU A 92 -3.65 -1.99 -8.88
C GLU A 92 -4.07 -3.41 -8.54
N ARG A 93 -3.14 -4.19 -8.02
CA ARG A 93 -3.41 -5.54 -7.57
C ARG A 93 -4.45 -5.55 -6.47
N GLU A 94 -4.36 -4.60 -5.55
CA GLU A 94 -5.33 -4.45 -4.48
C GLU A 94 -6.69 -4.07 -5.02
N MET A 95 -6.72 -3.17 -6.00
CA MET A 95 -7.98 -2.75 -6.61
C MET A 95 -8.66 -3.91 -7.31
N ASP A 96 -7.88 -4.73 -8.00
CA ASP A 96 -8.43 -5.91 -8.66
C ASP A 96 -9.03 -6.87 -7.65
N ALA A 97 -8.37 -7.03 -6.52
CA ALA A 97 -8.87 -7.92 -5.48
C ALA A 97 -10.19 -7.40 -4.89
N PHE A 98 -10.29 -6.09 -4.71
CA PHE A 98 -11.54 -5.50 -4.24
C PHE A 98 -12.65 -5.65 -5.25
N ASP A 99 -12.34 -5.47 -6.52
CA ASP A 99 -13.34 -5.65 -7.57
C ASP A 99 -13.85 -7.08 -7.59
N ALA A 100 -12.96 -8.04 -7.47
CA ALA A 100 -13.34 -9.43 -7.45
C ALA A 100 -14.22 -9.76 -6.26
N ALA A 101 -14.03 -9.06 -5.16
CA ALA A 101 -14.81 -9.25 -3.96
C ALA A 101 -16.08 -8.40 -3.92
N GLY A 102 -16.30 -7.56 -4.93
CA GLY A 102 -17.47 -6.68 -4.97
C GLY A 102 -17.34 -5.48 -4.07
N LYS A 103 -16.13 -5.10 -3.70
CA LYS A 103 -15.91 -3.96 -2.83
C LYS A 103 -15.18 -2.86 -3.59
N LYS A 104 -15.28 -1.64 -3.10
CA LYS A 104 -14.59 -0.53 -3.71
C LYS A 104 -13.24 -0.30 -3.03
N PRO A 105 -12.18 -0.11 -3.81
CA PRO A 105 -10.90 0.24 -3.22
C PRO A 105 -11.00 1.63 -2.58
N PHE A 106 -10.34 1.82 -1.44
CA PHE A 106 -10.48 3.07 -0.73
C PHE A 106 -9.94 4.26 -1.54
N GLY A 107 -8.97 4.05 -2.38
CA GLY A 107 -8.37 5.13 -3.16
C GLY A 107 -9.26 5.71 -4.22
N LEU A 108 -10.40 5.07 -4.52
CA LEU A 108 -11.33 5.56 -5.53
C LEU A 108 -12.53 6.26 -4.94
N ARG A 109 -12.59 6.42 -3.64
CA ARG A 109 -13.73 7.05 -2.99
C ARG A 109 -13.54 8.56 -2.97
N PRO A 110 -14.64 9.31 -2.83
CA PRO A 110 -14.52 10.74 -2.67
C PRO A 110 -13.64 11.10 -1.49
N MET A 111 -13.02 12.25 -1.54
CA MET A 111 -12.10 12.67 -0.51
C MET A 111 -12.75 12.67 0.88
N ALA A 112 -13.99 13.14 0.97
CA ALA A 112 -14.68 13.16 2.25
C ALA A 112 -14.88 11.75 2.79
N GLN A 113 -15.20 10.81 1.89
CA GLN A 113 -15.39 9.43 2.29
C GLN A 113 -14.07 8.81 2.73
N GLN A 114 -13.00 9.16 2.05
CA GLN A 114 -11.68 8.64 2.42
C GLN A 114 -11.28 9.12 3.80
N ALA A 115 -11.58 10.35 4.14
CA ALA A 115 -11.24 10.85 5.46
C ALA A 115 -12.00 10.09 6.55
N PHE A 116 -13.27 9.81 6.28
CA PHE A 116 -14.08 9.06 7.21
C PHE A 116 -13.57 7.63 7.38
N ASP A 117 -13.27 6.99 6.26
CA ASP A 117 -12.74 5.63 6.28
C ASP A 117 -11.40 5.57 6.96
N PHE A 118 -10.61 6.61 6.77
CA PHE A 118 -9.30 6.71 7.37
C PHE A 118 -9.41 6.66 8.90
N MET A 119 -10.39 7.35 9.43
CA MET A 119 -10.60 7.35 10.87
C MET A 119 -11.14 6.01 11.36
N ASP A 120 -11.98 5.37 10.56
CA ASP A 120 -12.53 4.07 10.94
C ASP A 120 -11.47 2.99 10.94
N ASP A 121 -10.43 3.15 10.14
CA ASP A 121 -9.36 2.17 10.06
C ASP A 121 -8.33 2.33 11.14
N ALA A 122 -8.57 3.18 12.11
CA ALA A 122 -7.57 3.57 13.07
C ALA A 122 -6.93 2.41 13.80
N ASP A 123 -7.62 1.31 13.94
CA ASP A 123 -7.10 0.19 14.72
C ASP A 123 -6.38 -0.85 13.91
N GLU A 124 -6.36 -0.73 12.61
CA GLU A 124 -5.79 -1.78 11.80
C GLU A 124 -4.30 -1.90 11.87
N ASP A 125 -3.65 -0.86 12.27
CA ASP A 125 -2.21 -0.83 12.19
C ASP A 125 -1.57 -1.41 13.38
N GLU A 126 -2.34 -1.81 14.32
CA GLU A 126 -1.79 -2.35 15.54
C GLU A 126 -1.56 -3.84 15.44
#